data_649589fd8e5f7fe1ce224f9e84e1c2c5
#
_entry.id   649589fd8e5f7fe1ce224f9e84e1c2c5
#
_cell.length_a   1.000
_cell.length_b   1.000
_cell.length_c   1.000
_cell.angle_alpha   90.00
_cell.angle_beta   90.00
_cell.angle_gamma   90.00
#
_symmetry.space_group_name_H-M   'P 1'
#
loop_
_entity.id
_entity.type
_entity.pdbx_description
1 polymer ?
#
loop_
_entity_poly.entity_id
_entity_poly.type
_entity_poly.pdbx_seq_one_letter_code
_entity_poly.pdbx_strand_id
1 'polypeptide(L)'
;MGFVPIGVREYVKLHVKANPDENTAELLARLRSCISDALAGARCHCGAPIWVVGSVSAGYACFTCITGEAFPSEDYEIGEVLTAGGFDRP
;
A
#
# COMPACT_ATOMS: atom_id res chain seq x y z
N MET A 1 -11.71 7.43 -9.91
CA MET A 1 -11.21 7.88 -8.63
C MET A 1 -11.06 6.74 -7.68
N GLY A 2 -10.13 6.82 -6.85
CA GLY A 2 -9.77 5.75 -5.97
C GLY A 2 -8.40 5.23 -6.35
N PHE A 3 -8.05 4.09 -5.83
CA PHE A 3 -6.73 3.53 -6.08
C PHE A 3 -6.64 2.88 -7.45
N VAL A 4 -5.43 2.97 -8.04
CA VAL A 4 -5.09 2.24 -9.25
C VAL A 4 -4.40 0.95 -8.83
N PRO A 5 -4.89 -0.23 -9.23
CA PRO A 5 -4.25 -1.49 -8.84
C PRO A 5 -2.85 -1.62 -9.44
N ILE A 6 -1.92 -2.14 -8.65
CA ILE A 6 -0.57 -2.42 -9.14
C ILE A 6 -0.14 -3.78 -8.59
N GLY A 7 0.62 -4.53 -9.38
CA GLY A 7 1.16 -5.80 -8.94
C GLY A 7 2.37 -5.61 -8.03
N VAL A 8 2.68 -6.62 -7.21
CA VAL A 8 3.80 -6.55 -6.29
C VAL A 8 5.11 -6.29 -7.03
N ARG A 9 5.36 -7.03 -8.09
CA ARG A 9 6.62 -6.90 -8.82
C ARG A 9 6.71 -5.58 -9.54
N GLU A 10 5.60 -5.11 -10.08
CA GLU A 10 5.56 -3.81 -10.76
C GLU A 10 5.84 -2.69 -9.77
N TYR A 11 5.25 -2.75 -8.59
CA TYR A 11 5.48 -1.76 -7.56
C TYR A 11 6.96 -1.73 -7.15
N VAL A 12 7.55 -2.91 -6.94
CA VAL A 12 8.96 -3.00 -6.55
C VAL A 12 9.85 -2.36 -7.62
N LYS A 13 9.58 -2.62 -8.89
CA LYS A 13 10.34 -2.01 -9.98
C LYS A 13 10.26 -0.48 -9.96
N LEU A 14 9.07 0.05 -9.78
CA LEU A 14 8.88 1.50 -9.73
C LEU A 14 9.58 2.11 -8.53
N HIS A 15 9.48 1.48 -7.38
CA HIS A 15 10.07 1.99 -6.16
C HIS A 15 11.59 2.00 -6.24
N VAL A 16 12.18 0.91 -6.71
CA VAL A 16 13.64 0.80 -6.80
C VAL A 16 14.19 1.75 -7.87
N LYS A 17 13.45 1.97 -8.95
CA LYS A 17 13.85 2.92 -9.97
C LYS A 17 13.98 4.33 -9.40
N ALA A 18 13.06 4.70 -8.51
CA ALA A 18 13.10 6.01 -7.86
C ALA A 18 14.06 6.04 -6.67
N ASN A 19 14.41 4.88 -6.12
CA ASN A 19 15.26 4.76 -4.93
C ASN A 19 16.32 3.68 -5.18
N PRO A 20 17.37 3.97 -6.00
CA PRO A 20 18.33 2.94 -6.42
C PRO A 20 19.10 2.28 -5.28
N ASP A 21 19.18 2.94 -4.12
CA ASP A 21 19.88 2.39 -2.97
C ASP A 21 19.05 1.41 -2.16
N GLU A 22 17.79 1.28 -2.51
CA GLU A 22 16.89 0.38 -1.79
C GLU A 22 17.24 -1.08 -2.08
N ASN A 23 17.31 -1.91 -1.03
CA ASN A 23 17.54 -3.33 -1.20
C ASN A 23 16.24 -3.99 -1.67
N THR A 24 16.26 -4.55 -2.88
CA THR A 24 15.08 -5.13 -3.49
C THR A 24 14.49 -6.27 -2.67
N ALA A 25 15.35 -7.14 -2.15
CA ALA A 25 14.88 -8.31 -1.38
C ALA A 25 14.22 -7.86 -0.07
N GLU A 26 14.79 -6.87 0.59
CA GLU A 26 14.22 -6.35 1.83
C GLU A 26 12.91 -5.63 1.59
N LEU A 27 12.86 -4.84 0.52
CA LEU A 27 11.64 -4.16 0.14
C LEU A 27 10.53 -5.16 -0.14
N LEU A 28 10.84 -6.18 -0.91
CA LEU A 28 9.87 -7.22 -1.23
C LEU A 28 9.37 -7.94 0.02
N ALA A 29 10.27 -8.24 0.95
CA ALA A 29 9.89 -8.90 2.21
C ALA A 29 8.96 -8.02 3.04
N ARG A 30 9.28 -6.73 3.16
CA ARG A 30 8.42 -5.78 3.88
C ARG A 30 7.05 -5.66 3.22
N LEU A 31 7.06 -5.58 1.89
CA LEU A 31 5.82 -5.44 1.13
C LEU A 31 4.94 -6.67 1.32
N ARG A 32 5.50 -7.87 1.23
CA ARG A 32 4.74 -9.10 1.42
C ARG A 32 4.18 -9.21 2.84
N SER A 33 4.97 -8.82 3.83
CA SER A 33 4.53 -8.83 5.21
C SER A 33 3.38 -7.85 5.42
N CYS A 34 3.49 -6.66 4.84
CA CYS A 34 2.46 -5.64 4.94
C CYS A 34 1.17 -6.08 4.25
N ILE A 35 1.29 -6.72 3.08
CA ILE A 35 0.13 -7.27 2.38
C ILE A 35 -0.56 -8.33 3.23
N SER A 36 0.21 -9.24 3.81
CA SER A 36 -0.34 -10.29 4.65
C SER A 36 -1.11 -9.70 5.83
N ASP A 37 -0.54 -8.68 6.47
CA ASP A 37 -1.21 -8.03 7.59
C ASP A 37 -2.46 -7.30 7.16
N ALA A 38 -2.41 -6.63 6.00
CA ALA A 38 -3.58 -5.93 5.45
C ALA A 38 -4.72 -6.92 5.17
N LEU A 39 -4.39 -8.06 4.58
CA LEU A 39 -5.37 -9.09 4.27
C LEU A 39 -5.94 -9.72 5.55
N ALA A 40 -5.17 -9.72 6.63
CA ALA A 40 -5.61 -10.20 7.93
C ALA A 40 -6.44 -9.16 8.70
N GLY A 41 -6.61 -7.97 8.13
CA GLY A 41 -7.46 -6.95 8.73
C GLY A 41 -6.74 -5.87 9.51
N ALA A 42 -5.43 -5.69 9.28
CA ALA A 42 -4.69 -4.63 9.96
C ALA A 42 -5.29 -3.26 9.68
N ARG A 43 -5.33 -2.44 10.71
CA ARG A 43 -5.98 -1.14 10.65
C ARG A 43 -5.05 -0.02 11.07
N CYS A 44 -5.29 1.17 10.50
CA CYS A 44 -4.69 2.40 10.98
C CYS A 44 -5.24 2.72 12.37
N HIS A 45 -4.53 3.53 13.13
CA HIS A 45 -5.00 3.97 14.45
C HIS A 45 -6.34 4.70 14.37
N CYS A 46 -6.70 5.23 13.21
CA CYS A 46 -7.98 5.89 13.02
C CYS A 46 -9.12 4.91 12.71
N GLY A 47 -8.82 3.62 12.59
CA GLY A 47 -9.81 2.59 12.34
C GLY A 47 -9.99 2.19 10.88
N ALA A 48 -9.40 2.91 9.94
CA ALA A 48 -9.48 2.59 8.52
C ALA A 48 -8.48 1.49 8.16
N PRO A 49 -8.73 0.74 7.08
CA PRO A 49 -7.74 -0.23 6.59
C PRO A 49 -6.43 0.47 6.22
N ILE A 50 -5.31 -0.21 6.41
CA ILE A 50 -4.03 0.37 6.05
C ILE A 50 -3.88 0.44 4.54
N TRP A 51 -3.10 1.44 4.08
CA TRP A 51 -2.71 1.58 2.68
C TRP A 51 -1.32 0.98 2.51
N VAL A 52 -1.23 -0.19 1.87
CA VAL A 52 0.00 -0.96 1.83
C VAL A 52 1.15 -0.18 1.17
N VAL A 53 0.89 0.42 0.01
CA VAL A 53 1.93 1.15 -0.73
C VAL A 53 2.55 2.25 0.11
N GLY A 54 1.75 3.00 0.86
CA GLY A 54 2.27 4.03 1.74
C GLY A 54 2.88 3.47 3.02
N SER A 55 2.29 2.39 3.54
CA SER A 55 2.73 1.83 4.82
C SER A 55 4.11 1.20 4.78
N VAL A 56 4.55 0.73 3.61
CA VAL A 56 5.89 0.13 3.46
C VAL A 56 6.97 1.14 3.79
N SER A 57 6.72 2.41 3.56
CA SER A 57 7.70 3.49 3.81
C SER A 57 7.40 4.27 5.08
N ALA A 58 6.13 4.51 5.35
CA ALA A 58 5.72 5.44 6.43
C ALA A 58 5.26 4.74 7.71
N GLY A 59 5.15 3.41 7.69
CA GLY A 59 4.57 2.68 8.80
C GLY A 59 3.07 2.46 8.60
N TYR A 60 2.51 1.53 9.32
CA TYR A 60 1.13 1.10 9.10
C TYR A 60 0.13 2.23 9.37
N ALA A 61 -0.47 2.73 8.31
CA ALA A 61 -1.47 3.78 8.38
C ALA A 61 -2.32 3.79 7.13
N CYS A 62 -3.45 4.46 7.18
CA CYS A 62 -4.34 4.57 6.04
C CYS A 62 -3.88 5.69 5.11
N PHE A 63 -4.48 5.73 3.93
CA PHE A 63 -4.14 6.73 2.92
C PHE A 63 -4.27 8.16 3.46
N THR A 64 -5.37 8.45 4.13
CA THR A 64 -5.62 9.80 4.64
C THR A 64 -4.60 10.20 5.71
N CYS A 65 -4.26 9.28 6.61
CA CYS A 65 -3.28 9.59 7.66
C CYS A 65 -1.87 9.79 7.10
N ILE A 66 -1.54 9.11 6.01
CA ILE A 66 -0.22 9.25 5.39
C ILE A 66 -0.14 10.51 4.53
N THR A 67 -1.15 10.76 3.70
CA THR A 67 -1.10 11.83 2.71
C THR A 67 -1.80 13.12 3.14
N GLY A 68 -2.74 13.02 4.05
CA GLY A 68 -3.58 14.15 4.43
C GLY A 68 -4.75 14.38 3.49
N GLU A 69 -4.90 13.55 2.47
CA GLU A 69 -5.99 13.68 1.50
C GLU A 69 -7.13 12.77 1.87
N ALA A 70 -8.36 13.23 1.61
CA ALA A 70 -9.55 12.47 1.97
C ALA A 70 -9.72 11.22 1.10
N PHE A 71 -9.39 11.33 -0.18
CA PHE A 71 -9.60 10.23 -1.14
C PHE A 71 -8.39 10.06 -2.04
N PRO A 72 -8.05 8.82 -2.41
CA PRO A 72 -7.01 8.61 -3.41
C PRO A 72 -7.52 9.06 -4.78
N SER A 73 -6.61 9.60 -5.58
CA SER A 73 -6.90 10.05 -6.94
C SER A 73 -5.78 9.53 -7.82
N GLU A 74 -5.96 8.34 -8.38
CA GLU A 74 -4.96 7.67 -9.21
C GLU A 74 -3.71 7.24 -8.44
N ASP A 75 -3.80 7.17 -7.12
CA ASP A 75 -2.71 6.63 -6.31
C ASP A 75 -2.71 5.11 -6.40
N TYR A 76 -1.52 4.51 -6.29
CA TYR A 76 -1.40 3.06 -6.41
C TYR A 76 -1.73 2.35 -5.11
N GLU A 77 -2.34 1.20 -5.23
CA GLU A 77 -2.43 0.23 -4.14
C GLU A 77 -2.29 -1.17 -4.72
N ILE A 78 -1.82 -2.08 -3.90
CA ILE A 78 -1.61 -3.46 -4.33
C ILE A 78 -2.96 -4.10 -4.69
N GLY A 79 -3.04 -4.67 -5.89
CA GLY A 79 -4.29 -5.20 -6.41
C GLY A 79 -4.94 -6.26 -5.53
N GLU A 80 -4.14 -7.12 -4.91
CA GLU A 80 -4.66 -8.16 -4.01
C GLU A 80 -5.40 -7.55 -2.82
N VAL A 81 -4.87 -6.45 -2.30
CA VAL A 81 -5.46 -5.77 -1.15
C VAL A 81 -6.77 -5.10 -1.55
N LEU A 82 -6.78 -4.47 -2.72
CA LEU A 82 -8.00 -3.84 -3.22
C LEU A 82 -9.11 -4.85 -3.42
N THR A 83 -8.78 -5.99 -4.00
CA THR A 83 -9.77 -7.03 -4.27
C THR A 83 -10.35 -7.62 -2.99
N ALA A 84 -9.48 -7.87 -2.00
CA ALA A 84 -9.89 -8.52 -0.76
C ALA A 84 -10.43 -7.53 0.27
N GLY A 85 -9.86 -6.33 0.33
CA GLY A 85 -10.15 -5.37 1.39
C GLY A 85 -11.33 -4.47 1.16
N GLY A 86 -11.84 -4.39 -0.07
CA GLY A 86 -13.00 -3.56 -0.36
C GLY A 86 -12.71 -2.07 -0.37
N PHE A 87 -11.46 -1.67 -0.57
CA PHE A 87 -11.10 -0.25 -0.61
C PHE A 87 -11.81 0.51 -1.71
N ASP A 88 -12.05 -0.15 -2.82
CA ASP A 88 -12.65 0.47 -4.00
C ASP A 88 -14.16 0.39 -4.01
N ARG A 89 -14.76 -0.04 -2.93
CA ARG A 89 -16.21 -0.12 -2.85
C ARG A 89 -16.80 1.24 -2.59
N PRO A 90 -17.85 1.56 -3.29
CA PRO A 90 -18.57 2.81 -3.03
C PRO A 90 -19.19 2.83 -1.66
#